data_93ab279f16cdba1d60c8b2b8ba1f38e0
#
_entry.id   93ab279f16cdba1d60c8b2b8ba1f38e0
#
_cell.length_a   1.000
_cell.length_b   1.000
_cell.length_c   1.000
_cell.angle_alpha   90.00
_cell.angle_beta   90.00
_cell.angle_gamma   90.00
#
_symmetry.space_group_name_H-M   'P 1'
#
loop_
_entity.id
_entity.type
_entity.pdbx_description
1 polymer ?
#
loop_
_entity_poly.entity_id
_entity_poly.type
_entity_poly.pdbx_seq_one_letter_code
_entity_poly.pdbx_strand_id
1 'polypeptide(L)'
;MQTNIIIQGDCVEKMKSIPEKSIDLIFADPPYWMRVEGELLRPEGSIFDGCQDEWDNTFKTNSDYKTFTKNWLSEVRRILKDNGSFWVIGGMQCIYTIGAVAQELGFWFINDVIWQKSNPTPNFLDTRLANSHETLIWMTKTKNAKFTFNYKTAKELNTDNVMQKLFDSGVRKQLGSVWKIPLATGNERLKSKDGKKLHSTQKPESLLYRIVAISSKKDDIILDPFGGTMTTAVVAKLLGRKYIMIEQNEKYIEAGKKRLEAIKEENTDIANASFDVKPKKISIKELIDLGLLYKGEKLFLRNADISASLTIQGKLEYENNICDIHSLCAKLKCVKAKRLNGFDWWYVVRENKKVLLREVREIARMNSNKLSCNSFEEH
;
A
#
# COMPACT_ATOMS: atom_id res chain seq x y z
N MET A 1 -3.62 -5.40 -23.25
CA MET A 1 -4.14 -6.44 -22.32
C MET A 1 -5.46 -5.95 -21.73
N GLN A 2 -6.47 -6.82 -21.73
CA GLN A 2 -7.77 -6.49 -21.13
C GLN A 2 -7.67 -6.46 -19.62
N THR A 3 -8.32 -5.50 -18.98
CA THR A 3 -8.37 -5.31 -17.51
C THR A 3 -9.81 -5.20 -17.03
N ASN A 4 -10.04 -5.21 -15.73
CA ASN A 4 -11.36 -5.25 -15.08
C ASN A 4 -12.15 -6.50 -15.47
N ILE A 5 -11.43 -7.65 -15.44
CA ILE A 5 -11.96 -8.95 -15.86
C ILE A 5 -11.76 -10.01 -14.78
N ILE A 6 -12.63 -11.00 -14.84
CA ILE A 6 -12.53 -12.25 -14.09
C ILE A 6 -12.36 -13.37 -15.11
N ILE A 7 -11.30 -14.15 -14.99
CA ILE A 7 -10.94 -15.27 -15.86
C ILE A 7 -11.25 -16.56 -15.12
N GLN A 8 -12.13 -17.40 -15.66
CA GLN A 8 -12.42 -18.70 -15.07
C GLN A 8 -11.37 -19.73 -15.47
N GLY A 9 -10.81 -20.43 -14.51
CA GLY A 9 -9.92 -21.56 -14.72
C GLY A 9 -8.75 -21.65 -13.75
N ASP A 10 -7.84 -22.59 -14.05
CA ASP A 10 -6.62 -22.82 -13.26
C ASP A 10 -5.68 -21.61 -13.32
N CYS A 11 -5.13 -21.21 -12.17
CA CYS A 11 -4.33 -20.00 -12.06
C CYS A 11 -3.04 -20.06 -12.89
N VAL A 12 -2.35 -21.21 -12.91
CA VAL A 12 -1.09 -21.38 -13.65
C VAL A 12 -1.36 -21.29 -15.15
N GLU A 13 -2.38 -22.02 -15.64
CA GLU A 13 -2.73 -22.03 -17.05
C GLU A 13 -3.20 -20.65 -17.54
N LYS A 14 -4.02 -19.96 -16.74
CA LYS A 14 -4.52 -18.64 -17.12
C LYS A 14 -3.45 -17.56 -17.05
N MET A 15 -2.54 -17.61 -16.09
CA MET A 15 -1.42 -16.66 -16.03
C MET A 15 -0.50 -16.76 -17.24
N LYS A 16 -0.35 -17.92 -17.90
CA LYS A 16 0.45 -18.08 -19.13
C LYS A 16 0.02 -17.12 -20.25
N SER A 17 -1.26 -16.77 -20.32
CA SER A 17 -1.80 -15.83 -21.31
C SER A 17 -1.55 -14.34 -20.95
N ILE A 18 -1.11 -14.04 -19.75
CA ILE A 18 -0.80 -12.69 -19.31
C ILE A 18 0.63 -12.33 -19.77
N PRO A 19 0.83 -11.17 -20.43
CA PRO A 19 2.14 -10.76 -20.88
C PRO A 19 3.15 -10.62 -19.73
N GLU A 20 4.42 -10.85 -20.04
CA GLU A 20 5.50 -10.62 -19.09
C GLU A 20 5.54 -9.16 -18.64
N LYS A 21 5.95 -8.93 -17.37
CA LYS A 21 6.18 -7.59 -16.81
C LYS A 21 5.01 -6.62 -17.03
N SER A 22 3.79 -7.11 -16.91
CA SER A 22 2.57 -6.33 -17.19
C SER A 22 1.77 -5.95 -15.95
N ILE A 23 1.99 -6.59 -14.79
CA ILE A 23 1.22 -6.41 -13.55
C ILE A 23 2.01 -5.56 -12.55
N ASP A 24 1.34 -4.56 -11.97
CA ASP A 24 1.94 -3.63 -11.01
C ASP A 24 1.95 -4.20 -9.59
N LEU A 25 0.84 -4.81 -9.16
CA LEU A 25 0.67 -5.41 -7.85
C LEU A 25 0.02 -6.78 -7.99
N ILE A 26 0.53 -7.77 -7.29
CA ILE A 26 -0.10 -9.07 -7.15
C ILE A 26 -0.43 -9.30 -5.67
N PHE A 27 -1.64 -9.75 -5.39
CA PHE A 27 -2.03 -10.31 -4.11
C PHE A 27 -2.44 -11.76 -4.34
N ALA A 28 -2.01 -12.69 -3.50
CA ALA A 28 -2.35 -14.11 -3.62
C ALA A 28 -2.78 -14.69 -2.27
N ASP A 29 -3.92 -15.38 -2.28
CA ASP A 29 -4.45 -16.15 -1.16
C ASP A 29 -4.60 -17.63 -1.60
N PRO A 30 -3.45 -18.35 -1.75
CA PRO A 30 -3.47 -19.70 -2.29
C PRO A 30 -4.12 -20.69 -1.33
N PRO A 31 -4.48 -21.91 -1.77
CA PRO A 31 -4.92 -22.99 -0.91
C PRO A 31 -3.95 -23.23 0.26
N TYR A 32 -4.48 -23.40 1.48
CA TYR A 32 -3.65 -23.51 2.69
C TYR A 32 -3.19 -24.92 2.97
N TRP A 33 -3.85 -25.90 2.34
CA TRP A 33 -3.63 -27.32 2.63
C TRP A 33 -3.77 -27.63 4.13
N MET A 34 -4.95 -27.27 4.68
CA MET A 34 -5.22 -27.32 6.11
C MET A 34 -5.27 -28.73 6.68
N ARG A 35 -5.47 -29.74 5.84
CA ARG A 35 -5.50 -31.17 6.23
C ARG A 35 -6.50 -31.42 7.37
N VAL A 36 -7.69 -30.83 7.27
CA VAL A 36 -8.75 -31.02 8.25
C VAL A 36 -9.43 -32.37 7.95
N GLU A 37 -9.29 -33.32 8.85
CA GLU A 37 -9.98 -34.59 8.78
C GLU A 37 -11.19 -34.60 9.75
N GLY A 38 -12.36 -35.02 9.26
CA GLY A 38 -13.59 -35.14 10.03
C GLY A 38 -14.35 -33.87 10.32
N GLU A 39 -15.44 -34.01 11.06
CA GLU A 39 -16.30 -32.90 11.47
C GLU A 39 -15.82 -32.30 12.79
N LEU A 40 -15.67 -30.95 12.80
CA LEU A 40 -15.42 -30.24 14.05
C LEU A 40 -16.76 -29.85 14.69
N LEU A 41 -16.97 -30.32 15.92
CA LEU A 41 -18.13 -29.99 16.72
C LEU A 41 -17.81 -28.82 17.67
N ARG A 42 -18.78 -27.91 17.82
CA ARG A 42 -18.73 -26.90 18.86
C ARG A 42 -19.12 -27.48 20.20
N PRO A 43 -18.83 -26.83 21.33
CA PRO A 43 -19.15 -27.32 22.66
C PRO A 43 -20.66 -27.68 22.85
N GLU A 44 -21.54 -26.96 22.15
CA GLU A 44 -22.99 -27.20 22.16
C GLU A 44 -23.45 -28.31 21.20
N GLY A 45 -22.51 -29.04 20.58
CA GLY A 45 -22.78 -30.17 19.67
C GLY A 45 -23.12 -29.80 18.24
N SER A 46 -23.18 -28.51 17.89
CA SER A 46 -23.40 -28.10 16.51
C SER A 46 -22.13 -28.27 15.66
N ILE A 47 -22.29 -28.65 14.39
CA ILE A 47 -21.16 -28.76 13.45
C ILE A 47 -20.56 -27.38 13.20
N PHE A 48 -19.25 -27.26 13.39
CA PHE A 48 -18.52 -26.08 12.99
C PHE A 48 -18.24 -26.17 11.49
N ASP A 49 -18.79 -25.23 10.74
CA ASP A 49 -18.51 -25.06 9.31
C ASP A 49 -17.07 -24.56 9.14
N GLY A 50 -16.12 -25.50 9.14
CA GLY A 50 -14.71 -25.31 8.87
C GLY A 50 -14.42 -25.26 7.38
N CYS A 51 -13.14 -25.20 7.00
CA CYS A 51 -12.75 -25.35 5.60
C CYS A 51 -12.77 -26.82 5.21
N GLN A 52 -13.77 -27.23 4.46
CA GLN A 52 -13.91 -28.56 3.84
C GLN A 52 -13.99 -28.45 2.32
N ASP A 53 -13.52 -27.32 1.78
CA ASP A 53 -13.59 -27.04 0.35
C ASP A 53 -12.65 -28.00 -0.41
N GLU A 54 -13.10 -28.52 -1.56
CA GLU A 54 -12.37 -29.52 -2.38
C GLU A 54 -10.98 -28.99 -2.79
N TRP A 55 -10.85 -27.71 -3.01
CA TRP A 55 -9.57 -27.08 -3.41
C TRP A 55 -8.47 -27.19 -2.33
N ASP A 56 -8.80 -27.31 -1.04
CA ASP A 56 -7.82 -27.44 0.04
C ASP A 56 -7.33 -28.89 0.23
N ASN A 57 -8.06 -29.87 -0.30
CA ASN A 57 -7.78 -31.31 -0.18
C ASN A 57 -7.06 -31.91 -1.39
N THR A 58 -6.62 -31.07 -2.34
CA THR A 58 -6.04 -31.52 -3.62
C THR A 58 -4.63 -32.12 -3.47
N PHE A 59 -3.89 -31.74 -2.44
CA PHE A 59 -2.49 -32.13 -2.27
C PHE A 59 -2.34 -33.32 -1.34
N LYS A 60 -1.61 -34.37 -1.80
CA LYS A 60 -1.36 -35.59 -1.00
C LYS A 60 -0.09 -35.50 -0.17
N THR A 61 0.92 -34.81 -0.67
CA THR A 61 2.24 -34.72 -0.04
C THR A 61 2.78 -33.29 0.02
N ASN A 62 3.75 -33.01 0.90
CA ASN A 62 4.48 -31.76 0.91
C ASN A 62 5.16 -31.47 -0.43
N SER A 63 5.60 -32.50 -1.15
CA SER A 63 6.22 -32.36 -2.47
C SER A 63 5.23 -31.85 -3.50
N ASP A 64 3.97 -32.33 -3.46
CA ASP A 64 2.90 -31.88 -4.36
C ASP A 64 2.61 -30.40 -4.12
N TYR A 65 2.46 -30.00 -2.86
CA TYR A 65 2.23 -28.61 -2.50
C TYR A 65 3.40 -27.71 -2.86
N LYS A 66 4.66 -28.15 -2.68
CA LYS A 66 5.85 -27.41 -3.08
C LYS A 66 5.91 -27.26 -4.61
N THR A 67 5.57 -28.29 -5.37
CA THR A 67 5.52 -28.26 -6.84
C THR A 67 4.46 -27.28 -7.32
N PHE A 68 3.24 -27.37 -6.78
CA PHE A 68 2.18 -26.40 -7.06
C PHE A 68 2.63 -24.97 -6.78
N THR A 69 3.21 -24.76 -5.59
CA THR A 69 3.71 -23.44 -5.17
C THR A 69 4.77 -22.90 -6.13
N LYS A 70 5.71 -23.74 -6.56
CA LYS A 70 6.74 -23.32 -7.52
C LYS A 70 6.14 -22.95 -8.88
N ASN A 71 5.14 -23.66 -9.35
CA ASN A 71 4.52 -23.41 -10.65
C ASN A 71 3.84 -22.04 -10.69
N TRP A 72 2.95 -21.74 -9.74
CA TRP A 72 2.25 -20.46 -9.75
C TRP A 72 3.17 -19.29 -9.39
N LEU A 73 4.13 -19.46 -8.46
CA LEU A 73 5.11 -18.40 -8.14
C LEU A 73 6.03 -18.08 -9.33
N SER A 74 6.36 -19.06 -10.16
CA SER A 74 7.14 -18.83 -11.38
C SER A 74 6.40 -17.93 -12.36
N GLU A 75 5.09 -18.14 -12.54
CA GLU A 75 4.25 -17.29 -13.38
C GLU A 75 4.08 -15.89 -12.76
N VAL A 76 3.83 -15.80 -11.44
CA VAL A 76 3.81 -14.52 -10.72
C VAL A 76 5.10 -13.73 -11.00
N ARG A 77 6.25 -14.39 -10.90
CA ARG A 77 7.54 -13.73 -11.15
C ARG A 77 7.68 -13.28 -12.60
N ARG A 78 7.18 -14.03 -13.56
CA ARG A 78 7.23 -13.69 -14.99
C ARG A 78 6.40 -12.44 -15.29
N ILE A 79 5.14 -12.42 -14.83
CA ILE A 79 4.18 -11.37 -15.17
C ILE A 79 4.31 -10.10 -14.36
N LEU A 80 4.88 -10.15 -13.14
CA LEU A 80 5.12 -9.00 -12.31
C LEU A 80 6.10 -8.04 -13.00
N LYS A 81 5.84 -6.73 -12.99
CA LYS A 81 6.77 -5.69 -13.46
C LYS A 81 8.06 -5.68 -12.64
N ASP A 82 9.15 -5.17 -13.19
CA ASP A 82 10.42 -5.05 -12.46
C ASP A 82 10.34 -4.06 -11.28
N ASN A 83 9.40 -3.10 -11.34
CA ASN A 83 9.05 -2.18 -10.27
C ASN A 83 7.73 -2.54 -9.56
N GLY A 84 7.17 -3.70 -9.85
CA GLY A 84 5.99 -4.23 -9.18
C GLY A 84 6.31 -4.86 -7.83
N SER A 85 5.28 -5.09 -7.03
CA SER A 85 5.39 -5.82 -5.77
C SER A 85 4.33 -6.91 -5.64
N PHE A 86 4.60 -7.86 -4.78
CA PHE A 86 3.78 -9.05 -4.60
C PHE A 86 3.55 -9.32 -3.12
N TRP A 87 2.28 -9.55 -2.75
CA TRP A 87 1.86 -9.97 -1.44
C TRP A 87 1.28 -11.38 -1.51
N VAL A 88 1.67 -12.22 -0.58
CA VAL A 88 1.03 -13.52 -0.37
C VAL A 88 0.63 -13.68 1.07
N ILE A 89 -0.55 -14.22 1.32
CA ILE A 89 -1.05 -14.54 2.66
C ILE A 89 -1.10 -16.05 2.86
N GLY A 90 -0.90 -16.48 4.10
CA GLY A 90 -1.05 -17.88 4.44
C GLY A 90 -1.06 -18.15 5.95
N GLY A 91 -1.66 -19.27 6.32
CA GLY A 91 -1.55 -19.83 7.66
C GLY A 91 -0.23 -20.59 7.86
N MET A 92 0.00 -21.07 9.09
CA MET A 92 1.23 -21.79 9.43
C MET A 92 1.47 -23.07 8.60
N GLN A 93 0.42 -23.62 7.98
CA GLN A 93 0.52 -24.84 7.18
C GLN A 93 1.23 -24.63 5.85
N CYS A 94 1.11 -23.43 5.28
CA CYS A 94 1.56 -23.14 3.91
C CYS A 94 2.61 -22.04 3.81
N ILE A 95 2.54 -21.00 4.65
CA ILE A 95 3.33 -19.78 4.46
C ILE A 95 4.84 -20.03 4.46
N TYR A 96 5.33 -20.95 5.27
CA TYR A 96 6.76 -21.29 5.32
C TYR A 96 7.24 -21.97 4.05
N THR A 97 6.44 -22.89 3.48
CA THR A 97 6.75 -23.51 2.19
C THR A 97 6.72 -22.48 1.07
N ILE A 98 5.72 -21.60 1.05
CA ILE A 98 5.61 -20.50 0.08
C ILE A 98 6.84 -19.59 0.19
N GLY A 99 7.21 -19.19 1.40
CA GLY A 99 8.38 -18.35 1.66
C GLY A 99 9.68 -18.99 1.16
N ALA A 100 9.89 -20.27 1.47
CA ALA A 100 11.09 -21.01 1.01
C ALA A 100 11.17 -21.09 -0.52
N VAL A 101 10.06 -21.43 -1.18
CA VAL A 101 10.00 -21.50 -2.65
C VAL A 101 10.18 -20.11 -3.28
N ALA A 102 9.62 -19.06 -2.69
CA ALA A 102 9.82 -17.70 -3.16
C ALA A 102 11.31 -17.28 -3.09
N GLN A 103 12.03 -17.66 -2.03
CA GLN A 103 13.47 -17.44 -1.91
C GLN A 103 14.26 -18.25 -2.97
N GLU A 104 13.91 -19.52 -3.19
CA GLU A 104 14.52 -20.36 -4.24
C GLU A 104 14.34 -19.73 -5.63
N LEU A 105 13.18 -19.08 -5.90
CA LEU A 105 12.90 -18.37 -7.14
C LEU A 105 13.54 -16.98 -7.21
N GLY A 106 14.25 -16.54 -6.16
CA GLY A 106 14.98 -15.27 -6.12
C GLY A 106 14.11 -14.03 -5.91
N PHE A 107 12.95 -14.16 -5.26
CA PHE A 107 12.22 -12.99 -4.77
C PHE A 107 12.98 -12.31 -3.62
N TRP A 108 12.91 -10.99 -3.55
CA TRP A 108 13.44 -10.19 -2.45
C TRP A 108 12.32 -9.84 -1.46
N PHE A 109 12.48 -10.25 -0.22
CA PHE A 109 11.51 -9.97 0.84
C PHE A 109 11.68 -8.54 1.33
N ILE A 110 10.57 -7.79 1.38
CA ILE A 110 10.49 -6.43 1.90
C ILE A 110 10.12 -6.48 3.38
N ASN A 111 8.99 -7.14 3.68
CA ASN A 111 8.49 -7.36 5.03
C ASN A 111 7.73 -8.69 5.13
N ASP A 112 7.69 -9.25 6.32
CA ASP A 112 6.61 -10.09 6.80
C ASP A 112 5.64 -9.24 7.62
N VAL A 113 4.34 -9.53 7.52
CA VAL A 113 3.29 -8.82 8.23
C VAL A 113 2.37 -9.82 8.91
N ILE A 114 2.12 -9.62 10.19
CA ILE A 114 1.19 -10.42 10.98
C ILE A 114 -0.18 -9.78 10.93
N TRP A 115 -1.13 -10.43 10.29
CA TRP A 115 -2.53 -10.08 10.45
C TRP A 115 -3.07 -10.72 11.72
N GLN A 116 -3.16 -9.95 12.79
CA GLN A 116 -3.77 -10.34 14.05
C GLN A 116 -5.30 -10.24 13.94
N LYS A 117 -5.98 -11.37 14.04
CA LYS A 117 -7.44 -11.45 14.03
C LYS A 117 -7.97 -10.94 15.38
N SER A 118 -8.81 -9.90 15.37
CA SER A 118 -9.39 -9.39 16.63
C SER A 118 -10.50 -10.30 17.18
N ASN A 119 -11.04 -11.19 16.35
CA ASN A 119 -12.11 -12.16 16.66
C ASN A 119 -11.76 -13.56 16.14
N PRO A 120 -10.63 -14.17 16.59
CA PRO A 120 -10.22 -15.49 16.12
C PRO A 120 -11.22 -16.56 16.54
N THR A 121 -11.36 -17.60 15.71
CA THR A 121 -12.15 -18.77 16.08
C THR A 121 -11.46 -19.52 17.23
N PRO A 122 -12.15 -19.86 18.32
CA PRO A 122 -11.60 -20.66 19.39
C PRO A 122 -11.14 -22.05 18.92
N ASN A 123 -10.23 -22.67 19.66
CA ASN A 123 -9.96 -24.08 19.51
C ASN A 123 -10.94 -24.85 20.43
N PHE A 124 -11.92 -25.50 19.83
CA PHE A 124 -12.97 -26.20 20.56
C PHE A 124 -12.52 -27.53 21.23
N LEU A 125 -11.34 -28.00 20.86
CA LEU A 125 -10.79 -29.25 21.40
C LEU A 125 -9.81 -29.05 22.56
N ASP A 126 -9.54 -27.80 22.94
CA ASP A 126 -8.59 -27.40 23.99
C ASP A 126 -7.19 -28.10 23.92
N THR A 127 -6.80 -28.47 22.68
CA THR A 127 -5.56 -29.21 22.41
C THR A 127 -4.40 -28.32 21.98
N ARG A 128 -4.65 -27.08 21.64
CA ARG A 128 -3.66 -26.10 21.15
C ARG A 128 -4.17 -24.66 21.27
N LEU A 129 -3.30 -23.70 21.05
CA LEU A 129 -3.66 -22.28 20.98
C LEU A 129 -4.62 -22.00 19.83
N ALA A 130 -5.51 -21.02 19.99
CA ALA A 130 -6.33 -20.52 18.89
C ALA A 130 -5.45 -19.90 17.79
N ASN A 131 -5.80 -20.15 16.51
CA ASN A 131 -5.12 -19.55 15.36
C ASN A 131 -5.52 -18.08 15.23
N SER A 132 -4.89 -17.21 16.02
CA SER A 132 -5.22 -15.79 16.14
C SER A 132 -4.57 -14.90 15.11
N HIS A 133 -3.74 -15.44 14.21
CA HIS A 133 -3.10 -14.67 13.15
C HIS A 133 -2.91 -15.46 11.86
N GLU A 134 -2.66 -14.73 10.78
CA GLU A 134 -2.08 -15.21 9.53
C GLU A 134 -0.89 -14.33 9.17
N THR A 135 0.03 -14.86 8.39
CA THR A 135 1.23 -14.15 7.95
C THR A 135 1.10 -13.74 6.50
N LEU A 136 1.44 -12.50 6.21
CA LEU A 136 1.62 -12.02 4.85
C LEU A 136 3.11 -11.82 4.59
N ILE A 137 3.56 -12.14 3.37
CA ILE A 137 4.93 -11.83 2.92
C ILE A 137 4.82 -10.83 1.77
N TRP A 138 5.51 -9.70 1.91
CA TRP A 138 5.62 -8.67 0.88
C TRP A 138 6.96 -8.76 0.18
N MET A 139 6.95 -8.84 -1.13
CA MET A 139 8.12 -9.17 -1.93
C MET A 139 8.20 -8.34 -3.20
N THR A 140 9.42 -8.27 -3.75
CA THR A 140 9.71 -7.78 -5.10
C THR A 140 10.56 -8.80 -5.86
N LYS A 141 10.71 -8.62 -7.19
CA LYS A 141 11.60 -9.48 -8.00
C LYS A 141 13.06 -9.42 -7.57
N THR A 142 13.53 -8.25 -7.16
CA THR A 142 14.95 -8.00 -6.86
C THR A 142 15.10 -6.99 -5.73
N LYS A 143 16.24 -7.00 -5.04
CA LYS A 143 16.60 -6.07 -3.97
C LYS A 143 16.49 -4.59 -4.37
N ASN A 144 16.77 -4.28 -5.63
CA ASN A 144 16.85 -2.90 -6.12
C ASN A 144 15.57 -2.43 -6.83
N ALA A 145 14.50 -3.20 -6.77
CA ALA A 145 13.22 -2.84 -7.36
C ALA A 145 12.69 -1.52 -6.78
N LYS A 146 12.26 -0.62 -7.65
CA LYS A 146 11.66 0.68 -7.25
C LYS A 146 10.13 0.55 -7.17
N PHE A 147 9.68 -0.30 -6.27
CA PHE A 147 8.25 -0.57 -6.07
C PHE A 147 7.51 0.63 -5.46
N THR A 148 6.20 0.62 -5.61
CA THR A 148 5.33 1.61 -4.97
C THR A 148 5.19 1.32 -3.47
N PHE A 149 5.52 2.30 -2.63
CA PHE A 149 5.17 2.34 -1.23
C PHE A 149 4.68 3.73 -0.86
N ASN A 150 3.39 3.86 -0.66
CA ASN A 150 2.74 5.09 -0.26
C ASN A 150 2.91 5.28 1.26
N TYR A 151 4.08 5.75 1.66
CA TYR A 151 4.52 5.81 3.06
C TYR A 151 3.63 6.73 3.92
N LYS A 152 3.26 7.90 3.39
CA LYS A 152 2.41 8.85 4.12
C LYS A 152 0.98 8.33 4.22
N THR A 153 0.44 7.74 3.14
CA THR A 153 -0.84 7.03 3.15
C THR A 153 -0.83 5.90 4.19
N ALA A 154 0.25 5.12 4.29
CA ALA A 154 0.39 4.10 5.32
C ALA A 154 0.31 4.67 6.75
N LYS A 155 0.87 5.87 6.99
CA LYS A 155 0.75 6.56 8.28
C LYS A 155 -0.70 6.97 8.60
N GLU A 156 -1.46 7.42 7.61
CA GLU A 156 -2.89 7.77 7.79
C GLU A 156 -3.74 6.52 8.06
N LEU A 157 -3.39 5.38 7.50
CA LEU A 157 -4.07 4.09 7.72
C LEU A 157 -3.68 3.40 9.03
N ASN A 158 -2.73 3.94 9.79
CA ASN A 158 -2.37 3.37 11.08
C ASN A 158 -3.45 3.67 12.12
N THR A 159 -4.17 2.64 12.56
CA THR A 159 -5.25 2.73 13.54
C THR A 159 -4.77 3.19 14.92
N ASP A 160 -3.50 2.95 15.27
CA ASP A 160 -2.90 3.41 16.53
C ASP A 160 -2.81 4.95 16.62
N ASN A 161 -3.01 5.64 15.51
CA ASN A 161 -3.05 7.12 15.47
C ASN A 161 -4.37 7.72 16.00
N VAL A 162 -5.37 6.94 16.38
CA VAL A 162 -6.68 7.45 16.82
C VAL A 162 -6.52 8.40 18.01
N MET A 163 -5.76 8.01 19.04
CA MET A 163 -5.50 8.86 20.18
C MET A 163 -4.68 10.11 19.83
N GLN A 164 -3.76 9.99 18.87
CA GLN A 164 -2.99 11.16 18.41
C GLN A 164 -3.85 12.17 17.65
N LYS A 165 -4.88 11.71 16.91
CA LYS A 165 -5.86 12.61 16.28
C LYS A 165 -6.65 13.40 17.32
N LEU A 166 -7.03 12.77 18.43
CA LEU A 166 -7.77 13.42 19.52
C LEU A 166 -6.95 14.52 20.22
N PHE A 167 -5.64 14.35 20.33
CA PHE A 167 -4.74 15.31 20.99
C PHE A 167 -4.02 16.26 20.03
N ASP A 168 -4.40 16.25 18.75
CA ASP A 168 -3.91 17.14 17.66
C ASP A 168 -2.37 17.35 17.63
N SER A 169 -1.61 16.30 17.93
CA SER A 169 -0.13 16.37 17.92
C SER A 169 0.45 16.54 16.50
N GLY A 170 -0.36 16.44 15.45
CA GLY A 170 0.05 16.54 14.04
C GLY A 170 1.02 15.45 13.58
N VAL A 171 1.55 14.64 14.47
CA VAL A 171 2.52 13.60 14.19
C VAL A 171 1.82 12.24 14.01
N ARG A 172 1.88 11.67 12.81
CA ARG A 172 1.39 10.32 12.53
C ARG A 172 2.51 9.30 12.72
N LYS A 173 2.26 8.26 13.53
CA LYS A 173 3.20 7.14 13.68
C LYS A 173 3.28 6.33 12.40
N GLN A 174 4.45 5.75 12.15
CA GLN A 174 4.64 4.81 11.05
C GLN A 174 3.78 3.55 11.28
N LEU A 175 3.20 3.02 10.20
CA LEU A 175 2.50 1.74 10.23
C LEU A 175 3.53 0.62 10.49
N GLY A 176 3.27 -0.19 11.51
CA GLY A 176 4.10 -1.37 11.84
C GLY A 176 3.68 -2.61 11.05
N SER A 177 4.36 -3.72 11.29
CA SER A 177 4.13 -5.01 10.63
C SER A 177 3.16 -5.94 11.39
N VAL A 178 2.45 -5.45 12.41
CA VAL A 178 1.37 -6.19 13.08
C VAL A 178 0.08 -5.42 12.90
N TRP A 179 -0.88 -6.03 12.20
CA TRP A 179 -2.15 -5.38 11.86
C TRP A 179 -3.32 -6.08 12.56
N LYS A 180 -3.97 -5.38 13.46
CA LYS A 180 -5.16 -5.89 14.16
C LYS A 180 -6.41 -5.57 13.33
N ILE A 181 -6.94 -6.59 12.64
CA ILE A 181 -8.09 -6.47 11.75
C ILE A 181 -9.03 -7.65 12.02
N PRO A 182 -10.36 -7.44 12.12
CA PRO A 182 -11.31 -8.52 12.28
C PRO A 182 -11.41 -9.42 11.04
N LEU A 183 -11.86 -10.66 11.25
CA LEU A 183 -12.31 -11.53 10.16
C LEU A 183 -13.52 -10.89 9.46
N ALA A 184 -13.71 -11.20 8.18
CA ALA A 184 -14.92 -10.84 7.46
C ALA A 184 -16.16 -11.45 8.17
N THR A 185 -17.09 -10.60 8.61
CA THR A 185 -18.30 -10.98 9.35
C THR A 185 -19.50 -10.11 8.94
N GLY A 186 -20.68 -10.44 9.43
CA GLY A 186 -21.88 -9.62 9.19
C GLY A 186 -22.22 -9.51 7.70
N ASN A 187 -22.49 -8.30 7.25
CA ASN A 187 -22.89 -7.99 5.88
C ASN A 187 -21.76 -8.12 4.85
N GLU A 188 -20.51 -8.02 5.27
CA GLU A 188 -19.35 -8.22 4.40
C GLU A 188 -19.22 -9.68 3.97
N ARG A 189 -19.61 -10.61 4.85
CA ARG A 189 -19.48 -12.03 4.58
C ARG A 189 -20.56 -12.53 3.63
N LEU A 190 -20.12 -13.03 2.48
CA LEU A 190 -21.05 -13.58 1.50
C LEU A 190 -21.67 -14.90 1.99
N LYS A 191 -22.96 -15.03 1.76
CA LYS A 191 -23.75 -16.22 2.10
C LYS A 191 -24.30 -16.85 0.84
N SER A 192 -24.39 -18.19 0.84
CA SER A 192 -25.11 -18.97 -0.14
C SER A 192 -26.63 -18.85 0.07
N LYS A 193 -27.41 -19.37 -0.87
CA LYS A 193 -28.89 -19.29 -0.81
C LYS A 193 -29.50 -19.94 0.45
N ASP A 194 -28.82 -20.92 1.02
CA ASP A 194 -29.19 -21.63 2.26
C ASP A 194 -28.69 -20.91 3.53
N GLY A 195 -28.15 -19.70 3.43
CA GLY A 195 -27.68 -18.89 4.54
C GLY A 195 -26.31 -19.27 5.10
N LYS A 196 -25.67 -20.33 4.58
CA LYS A 196 -24.31 -20.73 4.96
C LYS A 196 -23.27 -19.79 4.35
N LYS A 197 -22.04 -19.86 4.85
CA LYS A 197 -20.90 -19.14 4.25
C LYS A 197 -20.70 -19.59 2.81
N LEU A 198 -20.63 -18.66 1.88
CA LEU A 198 -20.33 -18.99 0.49
C LEU A 198 -18.88 -19.46 0.32
N HIS A 199 -17.94 -18.82 1.03
CA HIS A 199 -16.51 -19.13 1.02
C HIS A 199 -16.02 -19.24 2.46
N SER A 200 -15.34 -20.31 2.81
CA SER A 200 -14.91 -20.60 4.19
C SER A 200 -13.92 -19.57 4.75
N THR A 201 -13.02 -19.07 3.89
CA THR A 201 -11.87 -18.21 4.26
C THR A 201 -11.89 -16.84 3.59
N GLN A 202 -13.08 -16.26 3.31
CA GLN A 202 -13.18 -14.91 2.72
C GLN A 202 -12.33 -13.91 3.51
N LYS A 203 -11.41 -13.22 2.82
CA LYS A 203 -10.56 -12.19 3.43
C LYS A 203 -11.34 -10.87 3.62
N PRO A 204 -11.10 -10.13 4.72
CA PRO A 204 -11.78 -8.86 4.97
C PRO A 204 -11.30 -7.76 3.99
N GLU A 205 -12.23 -6.92 3.55
CA GLU A 205 -11.95 -5.78 2.66
C GLU A 205 -10.93 -4.83 3.28
N SER A 206 -11.01 -4.60 4.58
CA SER A 206 -10.09 -3.71 5.30
C SER A 206 -8.62 -4.15 5.24
N LEU A 207 -8.36 -5.46 5.14
CA LEU A 207 -7.01 -5.99 4.93
C LEU A 207 -6.52 -5.66 3.53
N LEU A 208 -7.34 -5.98 2.51
CA LEU A 208 -7.01 -5.72 1.11
C LEU A 208 -6.93 -4.23 0.82
N TYR A 209 -7.81 -3.41 1.42
CA TYR A 209 -7.79 -1.95 1.30
C TYR A 209 -6.44 -1.39 1.74
N ARG A 210 -5.93 -1.85 2.89
CA ARG A 210 -4.61 -1.44 3.38
C ARG A 210 -3.50 -1.84 2.43
N ILE A 211 -3.47 -3.10 1.96
CA ILE A 211 -2.46 -3.61 1.04
C ILE A 211 -2.46 -2.81 -0.27
N VAL A 212 -3.62 -2.66 -0.90
CA VAL A 212 -3.76 -1.99 -2.20
C VAL A 212 -3.42 -0.50 -2.09
N ALA A 213 -3.91 0.18 -1.06
CA ALA A 213 -3.65 1.62 -0.85
C ALA A 213 -2.16 1.93 -0.66
N ILE A 214 -1.42 1.08 0.08
CA ILE A 214 0.00 1.35 0.37
C ILE A 214 0.96 0.89 -0.74
N SER A 215 0.56 -0.08 -1.58
CA SER A 215 1.47 -0.72 -2.54
C SER A 215 1.07 -0.54 -4.01
N SER A 216 0.10 0.33 -4.30
CA SER A 216 -0.29 0.66 -5.67
C SER A 216 -0.70 2.13 -5.84
N LYS A 217 -0.85 2.56 -7.08
CA LYS A 217 -1.36 3.87 -7.49
C LYS A 217 -2.65 3.70 -8.28
N LYS A 218 -3.39 4.80 -8.47
CA LYS A 218 -4.53 4.84 -9.37
C LYS A 218 -4.11 4.33 -10.77
N ASP A 219 -4.98 3.58 -11.42
CA ASP A 219 -4.78 2.92 -12.71
C ASP A 219 -3.77 1.78 -12.75
N ASP A 220 -3.04 1.47 -11.67
CA ASP A 220 -2.20 0.28 -11.58
C ASP A 220 -3.04 -0.98 -11.77
N ILE A 221 -2.45 -2.01 -12.39
CA ILE A 221 -3.11 -3.29 -12.64
C ILE A 221 -2.79 -4.25 -11.50
N ILE A 222 -3.84 -4.70 -10.84
CA ILE A 222 -3.78 -5.65 -9.71
C ILE A 222 -4.23 -7.03 -10.19
N LEU A 223 -3.42 -8.04 -9.95
CA LEU A 223 -3.77 -9.44 -10.19
C LEU A 223 -3.99 -10.17 -8.88
N ASP A 224 -5.05 -10.99 -8.84
CA ASP A 224 -5.19 -12.04 -7.82
C ASP A 224 -5.41 -13.38 -8.53
N PRO A 225 -4.43 -14.30 -8.47
CA PRO A 225 -4.54 -15.61 -9.12
C PRO A 225 -5.44 -16.59 -8.38
N PHE A 226 -5.95 -16.22 -7.19
CA PHE A 226 -6.86 -16.99 -6.36
C PHE A 226 -8.03 -16.12 -5.90
N GLY A 227 -8.81 -15.63 -6.89
CA GLY A 227 -9.78 -14.54 -6.71
C GLY A 227 -10.88 -14.79 -5.68
N GLY A 228 -11.25 -16.05 -5.43
CA GLY A 228 -12.28 -16.42 -4.48
C GLY A 228 -13.57 -15.62 -4.69
N THR A 229 -14.02 -14.93 -3.65
CA THR A 229 -15.22 -14.05 -3.70
C THR A 229 -14.91 -12.62 -4.16
N MET A 230 -13.81 -12.40 -4.87
CA MET A 230 -13.40 -11.16 -5.52
C MET A 230 -13.11 -9.97 -4.57
N THR A 231 -12.70 -10.22 -3.33
CA THR A 231 -12.39 -9.13 -2.39
C THR A 231 -11.30 -8.20 -2.92
N THR A 232 -10.27 -8.76 -3.54
CA THR A 232 -9.19 -7.98 -4.17
C THR A 232 -9.72 -7.09 -5.29
N ALA A 233 -10.62 -7.58 -6.14
CA ALA A 233 -11.23 -6.80 -7.23
C ALA A 233 -12.15 -5.69 -6.69
N VAL A 234 -12.93 -5.97 -5.64
CA VAL A 234 -13.79 -4.98 -4.96
C VAL A 234 -12.95 -3.81 -4.49
N VAL A 235 -11.86 -4.08 -3.77
CA VAL A 235 -10.97 -3.05 -3.25
C VAL A 235 -10.21 -2.34 -4.37
N ALA A 236 -9.74 -3.06 -5.38
CA ALA A 236 -9.08 -2.46 -6.54
C ALA A 236 -10.01 -1.46 -7.24
N LYS A 237 -11.26 -1.86 -7.53
CA LYS A 237 -12.27 -1.00 -8.15
C LYS A 237 -12.60 0.20 -7.26
N LEU A 238 -12.82 -0.02 -5.96
CA LEU A 238 -13.11 1.04 -4.99
C LEU A 238 -12.03 2.12 -5.00
N LEU A 239 -10.77 1.72 -5.04
CA LEU A 239 -9.62 2.64 -5.02
C LEU A 239 -9.20 3.15 -6.42
N GLY A 240 -9.94 2.87 -7.50
CA GLY A 240 -9.61 3.31 -8.86
C GLY A 240 -8.43 2.57 -9.50
N ARG A 241 -8.20 1.32 -9.12
CA ARG A 241 -7.21 0.43 -9.73
C ARG A 241 -7.90 -0.51 -10.72
N LYS A 242 -7.16 -0.95 -11.73
CA LYS A 242 -7.59 -1.99 -12.67
C LYS A 242 -7.32 -3.36 -12.06
N TYR A 243 -8.14 -4.35 -12.38
CA TYR A 243 -7.98 -5.69 -11.82
C TYR A 243 -8.05 -6.79 -12.88
N ILE A 244 -7.39 -7.89 -12.57
CA ILE A 244 -7.50 -9.18 -13.25
C ILE A 244 -7.61 -10.22 -12.14
N MET A 245 -8.70 -11.00 -12.14
CA MET A 245 -8.93 -12.05 -11.15
C MET A 245 -8.98 -13.39 -11.86
N ILE A 246 -8.38 -14.42 -11.28
CA ILE A 246 -8.47 -15.79 -11.76
C ILE A 246 -9.16 -16.63 -10.68
N GLU A 247 -10.20 -17.38 -11.05
CA GLU A 247 -10.95 -18.22 -10.13
C GLU A 247 -11.49 -19.43 -10.86
N GLN A 248 -11.49 -20.60 -10.23
CA GLN A 248 -12.01 -21.83 -10.82
C GLN A 248 -13.51 -22.01 -10.55
N ASN A 249 -13.96 -21.61 -9.36
CA ASN A 249 -15.30 -21.86 -8.87
C ASN A 249 -16.30 -20.85 -9.43
N GLU A 250 -17.22 -21.34 -10.28
CA GLU A 250 -18.24 -20.52 -10.92
C GLU A 250 -19.15 -19.80 -9.92
N LYS A 251 -19.51 -20.45 -8.80
CA LYS A 251 -20.36 -19.83 -7.76
C LYS A 251 -19.69 -18.62 -7.11
N TYR A 252 -18.36 -18.69 -6.92
CA TYR A 252 -17.59 -17.57 -6.38
C TYR A 252 -17.51 -16.44 -7.40
N ILE A 253 -17.33 -16.78 -8.68
CA ILE A 253 -17.30 -15.81 -9.78
C ILE A 253 -18.64 -15.06 -9.88
N GLU A 254 -19.77 -15.77 -9.88
CA GLU A 254 -21.11 -15.15 -9.95
C GLU A 254 -21.36 -14.21 -8.76
N ALA A 255 -21.06 -14.67 -7.55
CA ALA A 255 -21.22 -13.84 -6.35
C ALA A 255 -20.31 -12.60 -6.38
N GLY A 256 -19.07 -12.78 -6.83
CA GLY A 256 -18.11 -11.69 -6.99
C GLY A 256 -18.54 -10.68 -8.04
N LYS A 257 -19.08 -11.10 -9.19
CA LYS A 257 -19.60 -10.19 -10.22
C LYS A 257 -20.72 -9.31 -9.66
N LYS A 258 -21.71 -9.91 -8.97
CA LYS A 258 -22.80 -9.14 -8.32
C LYS A 258 -22.28 -8.13 -7.31
N ARG A 259 -21.28 -8.51 -6.53
CA ARG A 259 -20.63 -7.62 -5.55
C ARG A 259 -19.95 -6.45 -6.25
N LEU A 260 -19.24 -6.70 -7.35
CA LEU A 260 -18.56 -5.67 -8.12
C LEU A 260 -19.50 -4.66 -8.78
N GLU A 261 -20.72 -5.05 -9.18
CA GLU A 261 -21.71 -4.13 -9.75
C GLU A 261 -22.08 -2.99 -8.80
N ALA A 262 -22.14 -3.26 -7.50
CA ALA A 262 -22.49 -2.27 -6.48
C ALA A 262 -21.34 -1.30 -6.13
N ILE A 263 -20.10 -1.60 -6.52
CA ILE A 263 -18.93 -0.80 -6.13
C ILE A 263 -18.77 0.39 -7.05
N LYS A 264 -18.65 1.58 -6.43
CA LYS A 264 -18.27 2.83 -7.09
C LYS A 264 -16.86 3.22 -6.64
N GLU A 265 -16.09 3.82 -7.55
CA GLU A 265 -14.76 4.35 -7.25
C GLU A 265 -14.85 5.48 -6.22
N GLU A 266 -13.97 5.46 -5.23
CA GLU A 266 -13.80 6.55 -4.26
C GLU A 266 -12.86 7.62 -4.82
N ASN A 267 -13.20 8.87 -4.57
CA ASN A 267 -12.31 10.01 -4.82
C ASN A 267 -11.81 10.58 -3.48
N THR A 268 -10.94 9.83 -2.81
CA THR A 268 -10.36 10.19 -1.52
C THR A 268 -8.86 10.40 -1.63
N ASP A 269 -8.26 11.09 -0.67
CA ASP A 269 -6.81 11.27 -0.59
C ASP A 269 -6.05 9.94 -0.48
N ILE A 270 -6.67 8.93 0.14
CA ILE A 270 -6.11 7.58 0.24
C ILE A 270 -6.15 6.90 -1.13
N ALA A 271 -7.29 6.92 -1.82
CA ALA A 271 -7.44 6.32 -3.15
C ALA A 271 -6.46 6.92 -4.15
N ASN A 272 -6.26 8.23 -4.11
CA ASN A 272 -5.36 8.97 -4.99
C ASN A 272 -3.90 8.97 -4.50
N ALA A 273 -3.59 8.42 -3.32
CA ALA A 273 -2.29 8.53 -2.66
C ALA A 273 -1.77 9.99 -2.58
N SER A 274 -2.69 10.95 -2.39
CA SER A 274 -2.39 12.39 -2.44
C SER A 274 -1.34 12.81 -1.42
N PHE A 275 -1.30 12.14 -0.27
CA PHE A 275 -0.28 12.37 0.77
C PHE A 275 1.14 12.08 0.29
N ASP A 276 1.32 11.16 -0.66
CA ASP A 276 2.62 10.71 -1.16
C ASP A 276 3.06 11.44 -2.43
N VAL A 277 2.18 12.25 -3.03
CA VAL A 277 2.53 13.10 -4.16
C VAL A 277 3.62 14.07 -3.72
N LYS A 278 4.74 14.07 -4.44
CA LYS A 278 5.81 15.04 -4.20
C LYS A 278 5.33 16.42 -4.63
N PRO A 279 5.29 17.40 -3.72
CA PRO A 279 4.86 18.73 -4.08
C PRO A 279 5.78 19.30 -5.15
N LYS A 280 5.22 20.14 -6.06
CA LYS A 280 5.96 20.81 -7.12
C LYS A 280 7.22 21.48 -6.54
N LYS A 281 8.37 21.21 -7.16
CA LYS A 281 9.59 21.91 -6.80
C LYS A 281 9.47 23.34 -7.29
N ILE A 282 9.51 24.28 -6.37
CA ILE A 282 9.57 25.71 -6.66
C ILE A 282 10.93 26.20 -6.17
N SER A 283 11.71 26.78 -7.06
CA SER A 283 13.04 27.34 -6.78
C SER A 283 12.91 28.71 -6.10
N ILE A 284 14.00 29.19 -5.50
CA ILE A 284 14.03 30.56 -4.97
C ILE A 284 13.82 31.59 -6.08
N LYS A 285 14.35 31.34 -7.28
CA LYS A 285 14.14 32.22 -8.42
C LYS A 285 12.66 32.32 -8.78
N GLU A 286 11.97 31.20 -8.88
CA GLU A 286 10.52 31.17 -9.10
C GLU A 286 9.74 31.92 -8.00
N LEU A 287 10.18 31.86 -6.74
CA LEU A 287 9.57 32.65 -5.66
C LEU A 287 9.77 34.15 -5.85
N ILE A 288 10.91 34.58 -6.43
CA ILE A 288 11.16 35.97 -6.80
C ILE A 288 10.26 36.39 -7.98
N ASP A 289 10.20 35.56 -9.00
CA ASP A 289 9.37 35.80 -10.20
C ASP A 289 7.87 35.91 -9.85
N LEU A 290 7.43 35.16 -8.80
CA LEU A 290 6.07 35.23 -8.24
C LEU A 290 5.85 36.40 -7.27
N GLY A 291 6.85 37.25 -7.03
CA GLY A 291 6.75 38.40 -6.11
C GLY A 291 6.67 38.03 -4.63
N LEU A 292 6.99 36.77 -4.26
CA LEU A 292 6.98 36.30 -2.87
C LEU A 292 8.30 36.54 -2.15
N LEU A 293 9.38 36.74 -2.89
CA LEU A 293 10.71 37.16 -2.42
C LEU A 293 11.24 38.27 -3.33
N TYR A 294 12.20 39.08 -2.86
CA TYR A 294 12.72 40.21 -3.59
C TYR A 294 14.25 40.22 -3.69
N LYS A 295 14.81 40.72 -4.79
CA LYS A 295 16.24 40.97 -4.89
C LYS A 295 16.71 41.90 -3.75
N GLY A 296 17.81 41.59 -3.12
CA GLY A 296 18.37 42.34 -1.98
C GLY A 296 17.69 42.06 -0.64
N GLU A 297 16.65 41.22 -0.61
CA GLU A 297 16.00 40.87 0.62
C GLU A 297 16.94 40.08 1.53
N LYS A 298 16.95 40.43 2.84
CA LYS A 298 17.75 39.73 3.85
C LYS A 298 17.06 38.44 4.29
N LEU A 299 17.76 37.33 4.12
CA LEU A 299 17.41 36.04 4.66
C LEU A 299 18.24 35.78 5.91
N PHE A 300 17.62 35.31 6.96
CA PHE A 300 18.23 35.03 8.25
C PHE A 300 18.36 33.53 8.49
N LEU A 301 19.48 33.09 9.02
CA LEU A 301 19.70 31.69 9.34
C LEU A 301 19.09 31.34 10.69
N ARG A 302 18.27 30.30 10.75
CA ARG A 302 17.61 29.85 11.99
C ARG A 302 18.64 29.43 13.04
N ASN A 303 18.45 29.90 14.29
CA ASN A 303 19.31 29.63 15.43
C ASN A 303 20.78 30.11 15.20
N ALA A 304 20.95 31.22 14.53
CA ALA A 304 22.22 31.90 14.35
C ALA A 304 21.95 33.40 14.13
N ASP A 305 22.89 34.23 14.54
CA ASP A 305 22.85 35.67 14.22
C ASP A 305 23.59 35.93 12.89
N ILE A 306 23.06 35.35 11.83
CA ILE A 306 23.64 35.41 10.48
C ILE A 306 22.52 35.79 9.50
N SER A 307 22.83 36.78 8.64
CA SER A 307 21.97 37.14 7.51
C SER A 307 22.76 37.18 6.21
N ALA A 308 22.07 36.90 5.11
CA ALA A 308 22.61 36.95 3.76
C ALA A 308 21.62 37.65 2.83
N SER A 309 22.10 38.34 1.81
CA SER A 309 21.28 39.07 0.84
C SER A 309 20.88 38.18 -0.35
N LEU A 310 19.62 38.26 -0.76
CA LEU A 310 19.09 37.49 -1.88
C LEU A 310 19.47 38.11 -3.22
N THR A 311 20.10 37.38 -4.12
CA THR A 311 20.38 37.79 -5.50
C THR A 311 19.19 37.54 -6.42
N ILE A 312 19.12 38.19 -7.56
CA ILE A 312 18.04 37.98 -8.56
C ILE A 312 18.03 36.57 -9.15
N GLN A 313 19.18 35.87 -9.10
CA GLN A 313 19.29 34.47 -9.53
C GLN A 313 18.82 33.46 -8.47
N GLY A 314 18.33 33.93 -7.32
CA GLY A 314 17.89 33.06 -6.22
C GLY A 314 19.03 32.42 -5.42
N LYS A 315 20.23 33.05 -5.47
CA LYS A 315 21.38 32.69 -4.62
C LYS A 315 21.50 33.65 -3.44
N LEU A 316 22.31 33.33 -2.46
CA LEU A 316 22.62 34.17 -1.31
C LEU A 316 24.03 34.76 -1.45
N GLU A 317 24.15 36.07 -1.21
CA GLU A 317 25.39 36.76 -1.04
C GLU A 317 25.71 36.92 0.44
N TYR A 318 26.84 36.37 0.85
CA TYR A 318 27.35 36.39 2.22
C TYR A 318 28.87 36.54 2.21
N GLU A 319 29.43 37.54 2.93
CA GLU A 319 30.85 37.83 2.98
C GLU A 319 31.50 37.89 1.59
N ASN A 320 30.93 38.65 0.65
CA ASN A 320 31.35 38.79 -0.75
C ASN A 320 31.38 37.48 -1.57
N ASN A 321 30.76 36.40 -1.07
CA ASN A 321 30.61 35.14 -1.79
C ASN A 321 29.14 34.87 -2.17
N ILE A 322 28.95 34.38 -3.38
CA ILE A 322 27.61 34.01 -3.87
C ILE A 322 27.46 32.48 -3.83
N CYS A 323 26.54 32.00 -3.04
CA CYS A 323 26.30 30.57 -2.82
C CYS A 323 24.80 30.21 -2.98
N ASP A 324 24.50 28.95 -3.28
CA ASP A 324 23.11 28.49 -3.17
C ASP A 324 22.70 28.31 -1.69
N ILE A 325 21.40 28.42 -1.41
CA ILE A 325 20.84 28.37 -0.06
C ILE A 325 21.16 27.09 0.70
N HIS A 326 21.37 25.98 0.00
CA HIS A 326 21.60 24.66 0.58
C HIS A 326 23.07 24.49 1.00
N SER A 327 23.98 24.87 0.12
CA SER A 327 25.43 24.78 0.36
C SER A 327 25.89 25.80 1.41
N LEU A 328 25.38 27.03 1.34
CA LEU A 328 25.67 28.06 2.34
C LEU A 328 25.18 27.62 3.73
N CYS A 329 23.95 27.07 3.79
CA CYS A 329 23.40 26.55 5.04
C CYS A 329 24.28 25.44 5.65
N ALA A 330 24.75 24.48 4.85
CA ALA A 330 25.61 23.40 5.31
C ALA A 330 26.95 23.92 5.84
N LYS A 331 27.55 24.89 5.14
CA LYS A 331 28.80 25.55 5.54
C LYS A 331 28.64 26.27 6.87
N LEU A 332 27.63 27.11 7.03
CA LEU A 332 27.41 27.92 8.23
C LEU A 332 26.98 27.11 9.45
N LYS A 333 26.33 25.96 9.24
CA LYS A 333 25.95 25.01 10.30
C LYS A 333 27.08 24.03 10.65
N CYS A 334 28.21 24.10 9.97
CA CYS A 334 29.41 23.24 10.22
C CYS A 334 29.04 21.73 10.19
N VAL A 335 28.15 21.31 9.31
CA VAL A 335 27.78 19.90 9.18
C VAL A 335 28.66 19.17 8.16
N LYS A 336 28.86 17.85 8.33
CA LYS A 336 29.63 17.01 7.39
C LYS A 336 29.02 16.91 5.99
N ALA A 337 27.69 17.13 5.88
CA ALA A 337 26.98 17.09 4.60
C ALA A 337 27.34 18.31 3.75
N LYS A 338 27.59 18.11 2.45
CA LYS A 338 27.86 19.20 1.50
C LYS A 338 26.69 20.16 1.30
N ARG A 339 25.46 19.73 1.56
CA ARG A 339 24.22 20.50 1.39
C ARG A 339 23.20 20.13 2.48
N LEU A 340 22.49 21.13 2.98
CA LEU A 340 21.30 20.99 3.82
C LEU A 340 20.08 21.53 3.07
N ASN A 341 18.87 21.14 3.46
CA ASN A 341 17.67 21.73 2.85
C ASN A 341 17.51 23.19 3.33
N GLY A 342 18.05 24.14 2.59
CA GLY A 342 18.03 25.56 2.97
C GLY A 342 16.62 26.12 3.22
N PHE A 343 15.57 25.56 2.62
CA PHE A 343 14.20 25.99 2.88
C PHE A 343 13.74 25.76 4.34
N ASP A 344 14.34 24.85 5.06
CA ASP A 344 14.02 24.57 6.46
C ASP A 344 14.84 25.41 7.45
N TRP A 345 15.86 26.09 6.93
CA TRP A 345 16.84 26.79 7.78
C TRP A 345 16.88 28.30 7.57
N TRP A 346 16.54 28.79 6.38
CA TRP A 346 16.46 30.22 6.10
C TRP A 346 15.04 30.73 6.30
N TYR A 347 14.91 31.95 6.85
CA TYR A 347 13.63 32.64 7.02
C TYR A 347 13.75 34.11 6.59
N VAL A 348 12.62 34.69 6.26
CA VAL A 348 12.42 36.12 6.04
C VAL A 348 11.60 36.69 7.19
N VAL A 349 11.65 38.00 7.39
CA VAL A 349 10.80 38.71 8.36
C VAL A 349 9.66 39.39 7.61
N ARG A 350 8.43 39.09 7.97
CA ARG A 350 7.20 39.67 7.45
C ARG A 350 6.36 40.14 8.63
N GLU A 351 5.98 41.42 8.67
CA GLU A 351 5.16 41.98 9.76
C GLU A 351 5.67 41.57 11.16
N ASN A 352 6.95 41.68 11.39
CA ASN A 352 7.64 41.25 12.63
C ASN A 352 7.56 39.74 12.95
N LYS A 353 7.13 38.91 12.02
CA LYS A 353 7.10 37.45 12.18
C LYS A 353 8.20 36.79 11.34
N LYS A 354 8.79 35.73 11.90
CA LYS A 354 9.75 34.90 11.19
C LYS A 354 9.00 33.89 10.33
N VAL A 355 9.14 33.99 9.01
CA VAL A 355 8.51 33.08 8.04
C VAL A 355 9.57 32.25 7.36
N LEU A 356 9.58 30.95 7.55
CA LEU A 356 10.55 30.05 6.92
C LEU A 356 10.35 30.01 5.40
N LEU A 357 11.43 29.87 4.64
CA LEU A 357 11.33 29.75 3.18
C LEU A 357 10.44 28.58 2.73
N ARG A 358 10.35 27.51 3.50
CA ARG A 358 9.41 26.43 3.23
C ARG A 358 7.95 26.90 3.27
N GLU A 359 7.60 27.81 4.17
CA GLU A 359 6.26 28.37 4.29
C GLU A 359 5.95 29.29 3.11
N VAL A 360 6.93 30.12 2.70
CA VAL A 360 6.83 30.95 1.48
C VAL A 360 6.61 30.05 0.24
N ARG A 361 7.31 28.90 0.18
CA ARG A 361 7.14 27.93 -0.91
C ARG A 361 5.75 27.29 -0.91
N GLU A 362 5.17 27.00 0.27
CA GLU A 362 3.80 26.46 0.35
C GLU A 362 2.77 27.49 -0.15
N ILE A 363 2.94 28.77 0.15
CA ILE A 363 2.07 29.84 -0.38
C ILE A 363 2.12 29.84 -1.93
N ALA A 364 3.31 29.73 -2.51
CA ALA A 364 3.46 29.66 -3.96
C ALA A 364 2.75 28.44 -4.58
N ARG A 365 2.81 27.29 -3.90
CA ARG A 365 2.12 26.06 -4.31
C ARG A 365 0.60 26.20 -4.27
N MET A 366 0.06 26.81 -3.20
CA MET A 366 -1.36 27.06 -3.06
C MET A 366 -1.88 27.99 -4.15
N ASN A 367 -1.13 29.03 -4.47
CA ASN A 367 -1.49 29.97 -5.53
C ASN A 367 -1.46 29.31 -6.92
N SER A 368 -0.48 28.45 -7.20
CA SER A 368 -0.40 27.69 -8.45
C SER A 368 -1.56 26.73 -8.64
N ASN A 369 -2.03 26.09 -7.56
CA ASN A 369 -3.17 25.16 -7.61
C ASN A 369 -4.50 25.89 -7.82
N LYS A 370 -4.69 27.10 -7.27
CA LYS A 370 -5.89 27.92 -7.51
C LYS A 370 -6.01 28.37 -8.97
N LEU A 371 -4.90 28.71 -9.61
CA LEU A 371 -4.88 29.08 -11.02
C LEU A 371 -5.22 27.91 -11.96
N SER A 372 -4.83 26.67 -11.59
CA SER A 372 -5.17 25.48 -12.37
C SER A 372 -6.63 25.00 -12.17
N CYS A 373 -7.28 25.29 -11.05
CA CYS A 373 -8.70 24.97 -10.86
C CYS A 373 -9.63 25.93 -11.65
N ASN A 374 -9.29 27.21 -11.73
CA ASN A 374 -10.11 28.20 -12.44
C ASN A 374 -10.05 28.07 -13.97
N SER A 375 -9.08 27.34 -14.51
CA SER A 375 -8.99 27.09 -15.97
C SER A 375 -9.86 25.91 -16.46
N PHE A 376 -10.55 25.18 -15.56
CA PHE A 376 -11.46 24.08 -15.90
C PHE A 376 -12.95 24.46 -15.81
N GLU A 377 -13.28 25.67 -15.35
CA GLU A 377 -14.68 26.14 -15.27
C GLU A 377 -15.11 27.03 -16.49
N GLU A 378 -14.23 27.23 -17.47
CA GLU A 378 -14.54 28.04 -18.67
C GLU A 378 -14.50 27.23 -19.98
N HIS A 379 -14.98 25.98 -19.99
CA HIS A 379 -15.26 25.27 -21.26
C HIS A 379 -16.50 24.40 -21.15
#